data_48cad4059533727c55cc6d7cf8f717b9
#
_entry.id   48cad4059533727c55cc6d7cf8f717b9
#
_cell.length_a   1.000
_cell.length_b   1.000
_cell.length_c   1.000
_cell.angle_alpha   90.00
_cell.angle_beta   90.00
_cell.angle_gamma   90.00
#
_symmetry.space_group_name_H-M   'P 1'
#
loop_
_entity.id
_entity.type
_entity.pdbx_description
1 polymer ?
#
loop_
_entity_poly.entity_id
_entity_poly.type
_entity_poly.pdbx_seq_one_letter_code
_entity_poly.pdbx_strand_id
1 'polypeptide(L)'
;MRRVLQTLLPAAVAALVFAHAGTAQAAGGNYRFDGGSALERTQVREALKASSFNWSLVKAQVTIHIQRGTVSHALPGEIWLDADLLDSGRFSWATVQDEYSHQVDFFLFTPEIRAQLQAALGAKAWCYENGSIQAHGDQGCERFTSLLPWAYWQSPDNAYKPTAKTDESAAMAPTRFKELLSRLIGTKATR
;
A
#
# COMPACT_ATOMS: atom_id res chain seq x y z
N MET A 1 1.30 0.63 -82.18
CA MET A 1 0.52 1.08 -80.98
C MET A 1 0.85 0.19 -79.79
N ARG A 2 1.73 0.67 -78.86
CA ARG A 2 2.09 -0.03 -77.66
C ARG A 2 1.36 0.64 -76.52
N ARG A 3 0.47 -0.10 -75.81
CA ARG A 3 -0.21 0.35 -74.55
C ARG A 3 0.72 0.09 -73.40
N VAL A 4 1.07 1.15 -72.68
CA VAL A 4 1.80 1.09 -71.42
C VAL A 4 0.77 0.90 -70.34
N LEU A 5 0.82 -0.23 -69.63
CA LEU A 5 0.05 -0.48 -68.39
C LEU A 5 0.80 0.19 -67.21
N GLN A 6 0.22 1.23 -66.67
CA GLN A 6 0.67 1.79 -65.34
C GLN A 6 0.06 0.98 -64.18
N THR A 7 0.90 0.26 -63.50
CA THR A 7 0.54 -0.40 -62.24
C THR A 7 0.63 0.61 -61.09
N LEU A 8 -0.50 0.96 -60.49
CA LEU A 8 -0.59 1.73 -59.27
C LEU A 8 -0.35 0.79 -58.07
N LEU A 9 0.73 1.02 -57.34
CA LEU A 9 0.98 0.40 -56.03
C LEU A 9 0.17 1.16 -54.94
N PRO A 10 -0.59 0.48 -54.11
CA PRO A 10 -1.20 1.13 -52.95
C PRO A 10 -0.15 1.33 -51.86
N ALA A 11 0.02 2.57 -51.44
CA ALA A 11 0.80 2.91 -50.24
C ALA A 11 0.05 2.47 -48.99
N ALA A 12 0.57 1.46 -48.29
CA ALA A 12 0.07 1.05 -47.01
C ALA A 12 0.53 2.08 -45.94
N VAL A 13 -0.39 2.89 -45.44
CA VAL A 13 -0.17 3.75 -44.30
C VAL A 13 -0.23 2.90 -43.02
N ALA A 14 0.92 2.59 -42.45
CA ALA A 14 1.00 1.96 -41.15
C ALA A 14 0.65 3.00 -40.07
N ALA A 15 -0.56 2.92 -39.51
CA ALA A 15 -0.95 3.69 -38.34
C ALA A 15 -0.24 3.13 -37.11
N LEU A 16 0.78 3.83 -36.62
CA LEU A 16 1.39 3.59 -35.31
C LEU A 16 0.36 3.95 -34.24
N VAL A 17 -0.29 2.92 -33.69
CA VAL A 17 -1.09 3.05 -32.48
C VAL A 17 -0.12 3.17 -31.34
N PHE A 18 0.17 4.40 -30.87
CA PHE A 18 0.78 4.62 -29.57
C PHE A 18 -0.23 4.18 -28.51
N ALA A 19 -0.04 2.98 -27.99
CA ALA A 19 -0.68 2.57 -26.76
C ALA A 19 -0.18 3.51 -25.66
N HIS A 20 -0.95 4.54 -25.37
CA HIS A 20 -0.79 5.28 -24.14
C HIS A 20 -1.00 4.26 -23.03
N ALA A 21 0.08 3.88 -22.35
CA ALA A 21 0.00 3.22 -21.05
C ALA A 21 -0.67 4.24 -20.12
N GLY A 22 -2.00 4.30 -20.17
CA GLY A 22 -2.80 5.02 -19.22
C GLY A 22 -2.37 4.49 -17.87
N THR A 23 -1.85 5.35 -17.00
CA THR A 23 -1.73 5.07 -15.57
C THR A 23 -3.13 4.75 -15.12
N ALA A 24 -3.48 3.45 -15.11
CA ALA A 24 -4.69 2.99 -14.47
C ALA A 24 -4.54 3.46 -13.03
N GLN A 25 -5.31 4.49 -12.66
CA GLN A 25 -5.41 4.95 -11.29
C GLN A 25 -6.03 3.80 -10.53
N ALA A 26 -5.14 2.93 -10.02
CA ALA A 26 -5.54 1.74 -9.30
C ALA A 26 -6.42 2.19 -8.14
N ALA A 27 -7.53 1.47 -7.90
CA ALA A 27 -8.37 1.69 -6.76
C ALA A 27 -7.50 1.56 -5.49
N GLY A 28 -6.98 2.67 -4.99
CA GLY A 28 -6.23 2.67 -3.76
C GLY A 28 -4.76 3.09 -3.85
N GLY A 29 -4.47 4.35 -4.11
CA GLY A 29 -3.13 4.91 -3.96
C GLY A 29 -2.48 5.38 -5.26
N ASN A 30 -1.46 6.21 -5.11
CA ASN A 30 -0.65 6.74 -6.20
C ASN A 30 0.71 6.03 -6.17
N TYR A 31 0.87 4.97 -6.95
CA TYR A 31 2.10 4.18 -6.93
C TYR A 31 2.52 3.70 -8.32
N ARG A 32 3.78 3.32 -8.44
CA ARG A 32 4.36 2.61 -9.57
C ARG A 32 5.13 1.39 -9.07
N PHE A 33 5.29 0.40 -9.93
CA PHE A 33 6.09 -0.78 -9.63
C PHE A 33 7.51 -0.66 -10.18
N ASP A 34 8.45 -1.17 -9.41
CA ASP A 34 9.78 -1.51 -9.83
C ASP A 34 10.01 -3.00 -9.54
N GLY A 35 10.27 -3.78 -10.60
CA GLY A 35 10.36 -5.24 -10.48
C GLY A 35 9.01 -5.95 -10.39
N GLY A 36 9.04 -7.20 -9.96
CA GLY A 36 7.91 -8.10 -9.81
C GLY A 36 7.31 -8.63 -11.11
N SER A 37 6.76 -9.83 -11.04
CA SER A 37 5.96 -10.45 -12.09
C SER A 37 4.56 -9.83 -12.20
N ALA A 38 3.84 -10.16 -13.26
CA ALA A 38 2.45 -9.73 -13.42
C ALA A 38 1.54 -10.25 -12.29
N LEU A 39 1.79 -11.45 -11.77
CA LEU A 39 1.05 -12.06 -10.68
C LEU A 39 1.30 -11.29 -9.36
N GLU A 40 2.56 -11.09 -8.99
CA GLU A 40 2.95 -10.38 -7.77
C GLU A 40 2.39 -8.94 -7.76
N ARG A 41 2.50 -8.21 -8.87
CA ARG A 41 1.89 -6.88 -9.03
C ARG A 41 0.37 -6.93 -8.90
N THR A 42 -0.27 -8.02 -9.32
CA THR A 42 -1.72 -8.22 -9.14
C THR A 42 -2.05 -8.41 -7.68
N GLN A 43 -1.26 -9.19 -6.91
CA GLN A 43 -1.46 -9.33 -5.46
C GLN A 43 -1.44 -7.97 -4.76
N VAL A 44 -0.49 -7.10 -5.09
CA VAL A 44 -0.43 -5.75 -4.51
C VAL A 44 -1.70 -4.94 -4.83
N ARG A 45 -2.14 -4.94 -6.09
CA ARG A 45 -3.37 -4.21 -6.48
C ARG A 45 -4.61 -4.72 -5.76
N GLU A 46 -4.77 -6.03 -5.70
CA GLU A 46 -5.92 -6.65 -5.04
C GLU A 46 -5.87 -6.46 -3.52
N ALA A 47 -4.68 -6.47 -2.90
CA ALA A 47 -4.50 -6.16 -1.49
C ALA A 47 -5.00 -4.75 -1.15
N LEU A 48 -4.55 -3.74 -1.90
CA LEU A 48 -4.97 -2.35 -1.67
C LEU A 48 -6.45 -2.14 -1.98
N LYS A 49 -6.99 -2.85 -2.99
CA LYS A 49 -8.40 -2.80 -3.35
C LYS A 49 -9.31 -3.46 -2.29
N ALA A 50 -8.85 -4.51 -1.64
CA ALA A 50 -9.61 -5.23 -0.61
C ALA A 50 -9.86 -4.40 0.65
N SER A 51 -8.96 -3.46 0.96
CA SER A 51 -9.12 -2.54 2.07
C SER A 51 -10.19 -1.49 1.80
N SER A 52 -11.02 -1.21 2.81
CA SER A 52 -11.93 -0.06 2.77
C SER A 52 -11.25 1.26 3.14
N PHE A 53 -9.96 1.27 3.43
CA PHE A 53 -9.19 2.50 3.63
C PHE A 53 -9.01 3.26 2.30
N ASN A 54 -9.03 4.58 2.38
CA ASN A 54 -8.83 5.43 1.21
C ASN A 54 -7.35 5.76 0.97
N TRP A 55 -6.64 4.85 0.32
CA TRP A 55 -5.21 5.02 0.01
C TRP A 55 -4.90 6.26 -0.85
N SER A 56 -5.89 6.82 -1.56
CA SER A 56 -5.70 8.03 -2.37
C SER A 56 -5.45 9.31 -1.56
N LEU A 57 -5.53 9.23 -0.23
CA LEU A 57 -5.11 10.30 0.67
C LEU A 57 -3.60 10.55 0.58
N VAL A 58 -2.81 9.50 0.35
CA VAL A 58 -1.38 9.62 0.05
C VAL A 58 -1.24 10.15 -1.38
N LYS A 59 -0.91 11.44 -1.51
CA LYS A 59 -0.79 12.11 -2.82
C LYS A 59 0.58 11.90 -3.45
N ALA A 60 1.61 11.65 -2.63
CA ALA A 60 2.95 11.34 -3.11
C ALA A 60 2.91 10.07 -3.97
N GLN A 61 3.72 10.05 -5.02
CA GLN A 61 3.94 8.82 -5.78
C GLN A 61 4.85 7.90 -4.98
N VAL A 62 4.38 6.68 -4.72
CA VAL A 62 5.13 5.64 -4.02
C VAL A 62 5.73 4.67 -5.04
N THR A 63 7.02 4.37 -4.93
CA THR A 63 7.63 3.28 -5.70
C THR A 63 7.53 2.00 -4.89
N ILE A 64 6.95 0.96 -5.48
CA ILE A 64 6.84 -0.37 -4.88
C ILE A 64 7.83 -1.29 -5.58
N HIS A 65 8.93 -1.59 -4.88
CA HIS A 65 9.96 -2.53 -5.29
C HIS A 65 9.51 -3.94 -4.92
N ILE A 66 9.49 -4.85 -5.88
CA ILE A 66 9.15 -6.26 -5.65
C ILE A 66 10.39 -7.08 -5.95
N GLN A 67 10.96 -7.67 -4.90
CA GLN A 67 12.23 -8.40 -4.97
C GLN A 67 12.13 -9.70 -4.16
N ARG A 68 12.74 -10.75 -4.66
CA ARG A 68 12.77 -12.04 -3.97
C ARG A 68 13.84 -12.04 -2.89
N GLY A 69 13.51 -12.61 -1.73
CA GLY A 69 14.45 -12.74 -0.60
C GLY A 69 14.79 -11.43 0.10
N THR A 70 13.96 -10.40 -0.06
CA THR A 70 14.04 -9.18 0.76
C THR A 70 13.14 -9.28 1.99
N VAL A 71 13.40 -8.47 3.01
CA VAL A 71 12.43 -8.25 4.08
C VAL A 71 11.51 -7.12 3.64
N SER A 72 10.18 -7.32 3.73
CA SER A 72 9.23 -6.25 3.44
C SER A 72 9.43 -5.11 4.42
N HIS A 73 9.47 -3.88 3.92
CA HIS A 73 9.65 -2.65 4.70
C HIS A 73 9.31 -1.41 3.89
N ALA A 74 9.12 -0.29 4.56
CA ALA A 74 8.81 0.99 3.94
C ALA A 74 9.75 2.12 4.37
N LEU A 75 10.07 3.00 3.42
CA LEU A 75 10.68 4.30 3.62
C LEU A 75 9.79 5.39 2.98
N PRO A 76 9.95 6.67 3.31
CA PRO A 76 9.14 7.73 2.70
C PRO A 76 9.19 7.70 1.16
N GLY A 77 8.05 7.41 0.52
CA GLY A 77 7.92 7.30 -0.94
C GLY A 77 8.35 5.97 -1.56
N GLU A 78 8.80 5.02 -0.77
CA GLU A 78 9.30 3.74 -1.24
C GLU A 78 8.81 2.59 -0.36
N ILE A 79 8.49 1.46 -0.97
CA ILE A 79 8.09 0.21 -0.31
C ILE A 79 8.87 -0.93 -0.97
N TRP A 80 9.43 -1.82 -0.16
CA TRP A 80 9.99 -3.10 -0.61
C TRP A 80 9.09 -4.23 -0.17
N LEU A 81 8.74 -5.12 -1.09
CA LEU A 81 7.93 -6.30 -0.83
C LEU A 81 8.68 -7.55 -1.25
N ASP A 82 8.66 -8.55 -0.39
CA ASP A 82 9.18 -9.86 -0.72
C ASP A 82 8.28 -10.57 -1.73
N ALA A 83 8.84 -10.92 -2.88
CA ALA A 83 8.13 -11.65 -3.92
C ALA A 83 7.69 -13.05 -3.44
N ASP A 84 8.49 -13.73 -2.62
CA ASP A 84 8.12 -15.04 -2.05
C ASP A 84 6.88 -14.92 -1.15
N LEU A 85 6.77 -13.83 -0.40
CA LEU A 85 5.57 -13.55 0.38
C LEU A 85 4.37 -13.28 -0.53
N LEU A 86 4.52 -12.48 -1.59
CA LEU A 86 3.44 -12.20 -2.55
C LEU A 86 2.94 -13.47 -3.26
N ASP A 87 3.81 -14.45 -3.49
CA ASP A 87 3.44 -15.75 -4.06
C ASP A 87 2.52 -16.57 -3.12
N SER A 88 2.44 -16.24 -1.83
CA SER A 88 1.48 -16.83 -0.89
C SER A 88 0.03 -16.36 -1.11
N GLY A 89 -0.21 -15.47 -2.06
CA GLY A 89 -1.53 -14.96 -2.40
C GLY A 89 -2.12 -14.07 -1.31
N ARG A 90 -3.39 -14.29 -0.94
CA ARG A 90 -4.14 -13.41 -0.01
C ARG A 90 -3.51 -13.27 1.38
N PHE A 91 -2.70 -14.22 1.79
CA PHE A 91 -1.98 -14.12 3.07
C PHE A 91 -1.03 -12.92 3.10
N SER A 92 -0.42 -12.57 1.96
CA SER A 92 0.47 -11.40 1.84
C SER A 92 -0.25 -10.05 1.89
N TRP A 93 -1.57 -10.01 1.70
CA TRP A 93 -2.30 -8.76 1.51
C TRP A 93 -2.27 -7.84 2.73
N ALA A 94 -2.24 -8.43 3.92
CA ALA A 94 -2.11 -7.65 5.15
C ALA A 94 -0.75 -6.94 5.21
N THR A 95 0.34 -7.63 4.84
CA THR A 95 1.68 -7.03 4.77
C THR A 95 1.75 -5.91 3.72
N VAL A 96 1.17 -6.10 2.54
CA VAL A 96 1.08 -5.03 1.54
C VAL A 96 0.39 -3.79 2.09
N GLN A 97 -0.71 -3.98 2.82
CA GLN A 97 -1.45 -2.87 3.43
C GLN A 97 -0.67 -2.25 4.58
N ASP A 98 0.06 -3.04 5.35
CA ASP A 98 0.93 -2.60 6.44
C ASP A 98 2.03 -1.67 5.92
N GLU A 99 2.79 -2.11 4.94
CA GLU A 99 3.85 -1.31 4.34
C GLU A 99 3.31 -0.03 3.67
N TYR A 100 2.12 -0.10 3.06
CA TYR A 100 1.49 1.10 2.53
C TYR A 100 0.95 2.03 3.64
N SER A 101 0.64 1.49 4.82
CA SER A 101 0.22 2.28 5.99
C SER A 101 1.35 3.14 6.53
N HIS A 102 2.61 2.72 6.40
CA HIS A 102 3.75 3.59 6.70
C HIS A 102 3.77 4.84 5.81
N GLN A 103 3.31 4.76 4.56
CA GLN A 103 3.20 5.95 3.71
C GLN A 103 2.10 6.91 4.22
N VAL A 104 1.04 6.38 4.86
CA VAL A 104 0.05 7.22 5.54
C VAL A 104 0.69 7.98 6.71
N ASP A 105 1.51 7.32 7.53
CA ASP A 105 2.28 7.97 8.59
C ASP A 105 3.22 9.03 8.02
N PHE A 106 4.05 8.68 7.04
CA PHE A 106 5.06 9.59 6.50
C PHE A 106 4.47 10.85 5.88
N PHE A 107 3.35 10.76 5.19
CA PHE A 107 2.81 11.86 4.40
C PHE A 107 1.60 12.57 4.99
N LEU A 108 0.91 11.97 5.97
CA LEU A 108 -0.30 12.55 6.52
C LEU A 108 -0.20 12.91 8.00
N PHE A 109 0.75 12.33 8.74
CA PHE A 109 0.82 12.56 10.18
C PHE A 109 1.76 13.69 10.54
N THR A 110 1.22 14.66 11.28
CA THR A 110 2.02 15.65 11.99
C THR A 110 2.55 15.07 13.30
N PRO A 111 3.53 15.72 13.95
CA PRO A 111 3.97 15.30 15.29
C PRO A 111 2.82 15.18 16.30
N GLU A 112 1.82 16.06 16.21
CA GLU A 112 0.65 16.06 17.09
C GLU A 112 -0.27 14.87 16.85
N ILE A 113 -0.47 14.46 15.57
CA ILE A 113 -1.22 13.25 15.22
C ILE A 113 -0.49 12.01 15.73
N ARG A 114 0.82 11.94 15.55
CA ARG A 114 1.65 10.84 16.06
C ARG A 114 1.57 10.72 17.57
N ALA A 115 1.69 11.82 18.31
CA ALA A 115 1.57 11.83 19.76
C ALA A 115 0.19 11.34 20.24
N GLN A 116 -0.88 11.76 19.57
CA GLN A 116 -2.24 11.30 19.89
C GLN A 116 -2.44 9.81 19.60
N LEU A 117 -1.95 9.32 18.47
CA LEU A 117 -2.02 7.90 18.12
C LEU A 117 -1.16 7.06 19.06
N GLN A 118 0.07 7.49 19.37
CA GLN A 118 0.95 6.82 20.33
C GLN A 118 0.27 6.62 21.68
N ALA A 119 -0.30 7.68 22.23
CA ALA A 119 -1.01 7.62 23.51
C ALA A 119 -2.25 6.70 23.42
N ALA A 120 -3.04 6.81 22.35
CA ALA A 120 -4.26 6.04 22.16
C ALA A 120 -4.00 4.54 21.95
N LEU A 121 -2.89 4.20 21.28
CA LEU A 121 -2.46 2.81 21.03
C LEU A 121 -1.63 2.23 22.18
N GLY A 122 -1.32 3.02 23.22
CA GLY A 122 -0.52 2.58 24.36
C GLY A 122 0.93 2.25 24.01
N ALA A 123 1.50 2.92 23.01
CA ALA A 123 2.88 2.73 22.60
C ALA A 123 3.83 3.56 23.47
N LYS A 124 5.09 3.09 23.63
CA LYS A 124 6.11 3.77 24.45
C LYS A 124 6.79 4.90 23.70
N ALA A 125 6.96 4.77 22.39
CA ALA A 125 7.55 5.75 21.51
C ALA A 125 6.85 5.70 20.15
N TRP A 126 6.99 6.75 19.32
CA TRP A 126 6.74 6.60 17.88
C TRP A 126 7.95 5.91 17.23
N CYS A 127 7.95 5.66 15.93
CA CYS A 127 9.09 5.04 15.28
C CYS A 127 10.33 5.93 15.34
N TYR A 128 11.49 5.30 15.54
CA TYR A 128 12.83 5.91 15.40
C TYR A 128 13.10 7.13 16.31
N GLU A 129 12.27 7.37 17.31
CA GLU A 129 12.51 8.42 18.29
C GLU A 129 13.62 8.01 19.26
N ASN A 130 14.56 8.91 19.46
CA ASN A 130 15.63 8.82 20.47
C ASN A 130 16.72 7.75 20.26
N GLY A 131 16.87 7.15 19.09
CA GLY A 131 17.96 6.20 18.82
C GLY A 131 17.94 4.92 19.68
N SER A 132 16.90 4.72 20.50
CA SER A 132 16.71 3.50 21.27
C SER A 132 16.01 2.46 20.38
N ILE A 133 16.57 1.25 20.35
CA ILE A 133 15.89 0.11 19.72
C ILE A 133 14.76 -0.29 20.64
N GLN A 134 13.55 0.21 20.38
CA GLN A 134 12.34 -0.27 21.02
C GLN A 134 11.95 -1.60 20.43
N ALA A 135 11.38 -2.49 21.25
CA ALA A 135 10.72 -3.67 20.71
C ALA A 135 9.62 -3.24 19.72
N HIS A 136 9.47 -3.98 18.61
CA HIS A 136 8.52 -3.67 17.54
C HIS A 136 7.13 -3.30 18.09
N GLY A 137 6.56 -4.13 18.94
CA GLY A 137 5.27 -3.87 19.57
C GLY A 137 5.22 -2.72 20.60
N ASP A 138 6.33 -2.07 20.92
CA ASP A 138 6.37 -0.86 21.75
C ASP A 138 6.32 0.42 20.91
N GLN A 139 6.42 0.31 19.57
CA GLN A 139 6.45 1.42 18.63
C GLN A 139 5.03 1.76 18.15
N GLY A 140 4.69 3.05 18.19
CA GLY A 140 3.36 3.52 17.81
C GLY A 140 3.08 3.36 16.32
N CYS A 141 4.08 3.54 15.47
CA CYS A 141 3.96 3.33 14.04
C CYS A 141 3.64 1.87 13.71
N GLU A 142 4.31 0.90 14.34
CA GLU A 142 4.11 -0.53 14.10
C GLU A 142 2.73 -0.99 14.57
N ARG A 143 2.28 -0.50 15.75
CA ARG A 143 0.89 -0.73 16.20
C ARG A 143 -0.13 -0.12 15.26
N PHE A 144 0.16 1.06 14.71
CA PHE A 144 -0.70 1.73 13.75
C PHE A 144 -0.76 0.95 12.44
N THR A 145 0.39 0.55 11.88
CA THR A 145 0.46 -0.11 10.58
C THR A 145 -0.07 -1.54 10.61
N SER A 146 0.09 -2.26 11.74
CA SER A 146 -0.54 -3.57 11.95
C SER A 146 -2.06 -3.49 12.18
N LEU A 147 -2.52 -2.45 12.88
CA LEU A 147 -3.96 -2.28 13.18
C LEU A 147 -4.75 -1.78 11.96
N LEU A 148 -4.18 -0.95 11.09
CA LEU A 148 -4.89 -0.40 9.94
C LEU A 148 -5.38 -1.51 8.98
N PRO A 149 -4.55 -2.46 8.51
CA PRO A 149 -5.00 -3.58 7.71
C PRO A 149 -6.13 -4.36 8.37
N TRP A 150 -5.99 -4.68 9.66
CA TRP A 150 -7.04 -5.39 10.37
C TRP A 150 -8.34 -4.58 10.49
N ALA A 151 -8.25 -3.31 10.77
CA ALA A 151 -9.43 -2.47 10.91
C ALA A 151 -10.19 -2.29 9.59
N TYR A 152 -9.50 -2.13 8.47
CA TYR A 152 -10.13 -1.80 7.18
C TYR A 152 -10.29 -3.00 6.23
N TRP A 153 -9.74 -4.15 6.59
CA TRP A 153 -9.94 -5.41 5.86
C TRP A 153 -10.11 -6.58 6.85
N GLN A 154 -11.29 -6.67 7.45
CA GLN A 154 -11.64 -7.73 8.40
C GLN A 154 -11.96 -9.02 7.64
N SER A 155 -10.93 -9.78 7.29
CA SER A 155 -11.01 -11.06 6.57
C SER A 155 -10.42 -12.19 7.42
N PRO A 156 -10.90 -13.43 7.29
CA PRO A 156 -10.23 -14.58 7.89
C PRO A 156 -8.81 -14.79 7.33
N ASP A 157 -8.54 -14.30 6.11
CA ASP A 157 -7.22 -14.39 5.45
C ASP A 157 -6.27 -13.27 5.88
N ASN A 158 -6.70 -12.33 6.71
CA ASN A 158 -5.87 -11.24 7.16
C ASN A 158 -4.85 -11.75 8.20
N ALA A 159 -3.56 -11.74 7.84
CA ALA A 159 -2.47 -12.20 8.70
C ALA A 159 -2.33 -11.38 9.99
N TYR A 160 -2.86 -10.14 10.02
CA TYR A 160 -2.87 -9.30 11.24
C TYR A 160 -4.17 -9.41 12.03
N LYS A 161 -5.04 -10.36 11.73
CA LYS A 161 -6.17 -10.67 12.61
C LYS A 161 -5.64 -11.04 14.00
N PRO A 162 -5.98 -10.30 15.07
CA PRO A 162 -5.42 -10.58 16.38
C PRO A 162 -5.88 -11.94 16.91
N THR A 163 -4.93 -12.66 17.46
CA THR A 163 -5.11 -13.96 18.13
C THR A 163 -4.93 -13.86 19.64
N ALA A 164 -4.22 -12.81 20.08
CA ALA A 164 -3.98 -12.50 21.47
C ALA A 164 -4.12 -10.99 21.75
N LYS A 165 -4.33 -10.62 23.00
CA LYS A 165 -4.42 -9.21 23.44
C LYS A 165 -3.08 -8.46 23.31
N THR A 166 -1.98 -9.20 23.22
CA THR A 166 -0.62 -8.67 23.05
C THR A 166 -0.27 -8.36 21.62
N ASP A 167 -1.08 -8.84 20.65
CA ASP A 167 -0.83 -8.57 19.25
C ASP A 167 -0.96 -7.06 18.97
N GLU A 168 -0.11 -6.50 18.13
CA GLU A 168 -0.08 -5.08 17.80
C GLU A 168 -1.42 -4.61 17.23
N SER A 169 -2.01 -5.42 16.36
CA SER A 169 -3.34 -5.18 15.78
C SER A 169 -4.49 -5.28 16.79
N ALA A 170 -4.25 -5.76 18.02
CA ALA A 170 -5.21 -5.77 19.12
C ALA A 170 -5.16 -4.50 19.98
N ALA A 171 -4.25 -3.56 19.68
CA ALA A 171 -4.07 -2.34 20.48
C ALA A 171 -5.36 -1.51 20.66
N MET A 172 -6.27 -1.59 19.67
CA MET A 172 -7.57 -0.94 19.75
C MET A 172 -8.62 -1.71 18.92
N ALA A 173 -9.89 -1.64 19.37
CA ALA A 173 -10.99 -2.20 18.59
C ALA A 173 -11.13 -1.48 17.21
N PRO A 174 -11.36 -2.19 16.09
CA PRO A 174 -11.41 -1.64 14.74
C PRO A 174 -12.35 -0.43 14.57
N THR A 175 -13.55 -0.48 15.14
CA THR A 175 -14.51 0.64 15.07
C THR A 175 -13.95 1.90 15.72
N ARG A 176 -13.41 1.77 16.93
CA ARG A 176 -12.82 2.89 17.67
C ARG A 176 -11.59 3.47 16.94
N PHE A 177 -10.78 2.59 16.34
CA PHE A 177 -9.65 3.02 15.54
C PHE A 177 -10.07 3.83 14.31
N LYS A 178 -11.07 3.37 13.57
CA LYS A 178 -11.62 4.09 12.40
C LYS A 178 -12.16 5.48 12.80
N GLU A 179 -12.87 5.57 13.91
CA GLU A 179 -13.38 6.83 14.45
C GLU A 179 -12.25 7.78 14.83
N LEU A 180 -11.22 7.27 15.53
CA LEU A 180 -10.05 8.06 15.89
C LEU A 180 -9.32 8.57 14.65
N LEU A 181 -9.00 7.68 13.71
CA LEU A 181 -8.29 8.03 12.49
C LEU A 181 -9.07 9.04 11.64
N SER A 182 -10.39 8.87 11.51
CA SER A 182 -11.26 9.81 10.79
C SER A 182 -11.27 11.21 11.42
N ARG A 183 -11.15 11.32 12.75
CA ARG A 183 -11.01 12.63 13.41
C ARG A 183 -9.65 13.26 13.16
N LEU A 184 -8.58 12.45 13.12
CA LEU A 184 -7.22 12.96 13.01
C LEU A 184 -6.85 13.39 11.59
N ILE A 185 -7.27 12.62 10.57
CA ILE A 185 -6.93 12.90 9.16
C ILE A 185 -8.15 13.25 8.30
N GLY A 186 -9.32 13.40 8.91
CA GLY A 186 -10.58 13.74 8.25
C GLY A 186 -11.42 12.51 7.86
N THR A 187 -12.73 12.74 7.65
CA THR A 187 -13.73 11.70 7.33
C THR A 187 -13.50 10.96 6.02
N LYS A 188 -12.54 11.40 5.21
CA LYS A 188 -12.16 10.77 3.93
C LYS A 188 -11.32 9.49 4.09
N ALA A 189 -11.00 9.07 5.32
CA ALA A 189 -10.21 7.86 5.58
C ALA A 189 -10.89 6.56 5.10
N THR A 190 -12.20 6.53 5.02
CA THR A 190 -12.99 5.40 4.49
C THR A 190 -13.51 5.72 3.09
N ARG A 191 -13.48 4.72 2.20
CA ARG A 191 -14.10 4.77 0.86
C ARG A 191 -15.59 4.50 0.95
#